data_7befccc838e11f137342bc2a883fea61
#
_entry.id   7befccc838e11f137342bc2a883fea61
#
_cell.length_a   1.000
_cell.length_b   1.000
_cell.length_c   1.000
_cell.angle_alpha   90.00
_cell.angle_beta   90.00
_cell.angle_gamma   90.00
#
_symmetry.space_group_name_H-M   'P 1'
#
loop_
_entity.id
_entity.type
_entity.pdbx_description
1 polymer ?
#
loop_
_entity_poly.entity_id
_entity_poly.type
_entity_poly.pdbx_seq_one_letter_code
_entity_poly.pdbx_strand_id
1 'polypeptide(L)'
;MTSISLPLPANALYPEPQTLDFEKIATFIGGNGSGKSSILKSIFDEKLKPDSTLYKDYKVVCFSSGQNESYSERFAHYLNTERANKRALSLDCFYYDKSLAKLLIFLSTTGDHSGLVRTFLRQNNYVVESELDEDESTKLSFDVKVDKAYIEQVKQAGKEEASGNSDVITNKAYHRTLENFVHTLIYESYDFSDSIALKTVNLTQNIISNVSFEADEKPSFDSKIMFFTQAADNDYFIVKSSIEVEFLRVNELEDESNKTLRLEDLSDGEYQLLFLYALVDLFDRENTLFLFDEADSHLHYKNIAFLWATFNGISGKAITTTHLLDSISKSGIKRLRVIENGQIKLGEKISYLASRLTDLSEINSTQLKVMSIAENIVFIDDEDDWKIFMLLAIKKLAKNQDDVIKMNKFFNKFIVIKQESGYEKNTQVFGDKKLKRLENFTNYLEGHPHNTKNVYLICDRDEFSLTNIGTGQCDLLVQKDGIQKFNKSQLTSHLLSWKRREIKHYLICPSSLKEDINELNDTLDLGNRTKLVVGSSGDYSTNGDYNIKLASLESVLIKDVIDPYIKTDTGFCVIKAEKFINLIPEAEISEDIVKMYNYLVATNE
;
A
#
# COMPACT_ATOMS: atom_id res chain seq x y z
N MET A 1 19.17 -13.41 14.70
CA MET A 1 19.87 -12.18 14.25
C MET A 1 20.55 -11.59 15.47
N THR A 2 21.79 -11.18 15.35
CA THR A 2 22.54 -10.53 16.44
C THR A 2 22.06 -9.11 16.62
N SER A 3 21.76 -8.73 17.85
CA SER A 3 21.45 -7.32 18.21
C SER A 3 22.69 -6.47 17.96
N ILE A 4 22.50 -5.30 17.39
CA ILE A 4 23.53 -4.28 17.22
C ILE A 4 23.31 -3.16 18.22
N SER A 5 24.41 -2.56 18.65
CA SER A 5 24.42 -1.42 19.57
C SER A 5 24.90 -0.19 18.81
N LEU A 6 23.99 0.73 18.52
CA LEU A 6 24.27 1.95 17.76
C LEU A 6 24.39 3.14 18.72
N PRO A 7 25.55 3.83 18.73
CA PRO A 7 25.69 5.04 19.52
C PRO A 7 24.81 6.16 18.93
N LEU A 8 24.08 6.87 19.77
CA LEU A 8 23.29 8.05 19.40
C LEU A 8 23.97 9.30 19.96
N PRO A 9 24.29 10.28 19.11
CA PRO A 9 24.86 11.54 19.56
C PRO A 9 23.87 12.31 20.45
N ALA A 10 24.39 13.28 21.20
CA ALA A 10 23.54 14.30 21.79
C ALA A 10 22.64 14.96 20.75
N ASN A 11 21.43 15.29 21.13
CA ASN A 11 20.45 15.93 20.24
C ASN A 11 19.93 17.24 20.86
N ALA A 12 19.14 18.00 20.13
CA ALA A 12 18.69 19.32 20.53
C ALA A 12 17.88 19.34 21.84
N LEU A 13 17.27 18.23 22.23
CA LEU A 13 16.45 18.12 23.46
C LEU A 13 17.13 17.33 24.57
N TYR A 14 18.18 16.57 24.24
CA TYR A 14 18.91 15.77 25.22
C TYR A 14 20.42 15.85 24.96
N PRO A 15 21.19 16.47 25.87
CA PRO A 15 22.59 16.79 25.64
C PRO A 15 23.56 15.61 25.85
N GLU A 16 23.08 14.49 26.40
CA GLU A 16 23.92 13.32 26.67
C GLU A 16 23.84 12.31 25.50
N PRO A 17 24.94 11.66 25.14
CA PRO A 17 24.92 10.57 24.19
C PRO A 17 24.16 9.35 24.76
N GLN A 18 23.53 8.59 23.89
CA GLN A 18 22.74 7.42 24.23
C GLN A 18 23.15 6.21 23.37
N THR A 19 22.62 5.05 23.71
CA THR A 19 22.84 3.83 22.91
C THR A 19 21.49 3.23 22.52
N LEU A 20 21.38 2.82 21.27
CA LEU A 20 20.20 2.15 20.72
C LEU A 20 20.54 0.71 20.38
N ASP A 21 19.97 -0.22 21.13
CA ASP A 21 20.07 -1.66 20.82
C ASP A 21 18.88 -2.13 20.01
N PHE A 22 19.13 -2.71 18.84
CA PHE A 22 18.10 -3.26 17.97
C PHE A 22 18.69 -4.32 17.01
N GLU A 23 17.83 -5.16 16.42
CA GLU A 23 18.29 -6.20 15.49
C GLU A 23 18.38 -5.65 14.04
N LYS A 24 17.27 -5.23 13.48
CA LYS A 24 17.17 -4.76 12.10
C LYS A 24 16.41 -3.45 11.97
N ILE A 25 15.32 -3.31 12.69
CA ILE A 25 14.45 -2.13 12.65
C ILE A 25 14.22 -1.62 14.08
N ALA A 26 14.41 -0.34 14.29
CA ALA A 26 13.97 0.37 15.50
C ALA A 26 12.86 1.37 15.14
N THR A 27 11.77 1.37 15.90
CA THR A 27 10.63 2.26 15.70
C THR A 27 10.48 3.20 16.87
N PHE A 28 10.70 4.48 16.63
CA PHE A 28 10.56 5.52 17.65
C PHE A 28 9.11 5.98 17.73
N ILE A 29 8.55 5.91 18.92
CA ILE A 29 7.20 6.35 19.26
C ILE A 29 7.23 7.38 20.37
N GLY A 30 6.27 8.28 20.40
CA GLY A 30 6.19 9.37 21.38
C GLY A 30 5.24 10.45 20.87
N GLY A 31 4.86 11.37 21.75
CA GLY A 31 4.02 12.51 21.40
C GLY A 31 4.71 13.46 20.41
N ASN A 32 3.94 14.42 19.87
CA ASN A 32 4.50 15.49 19.06
C ASN A 32 5.48 16.31 19.92
N GLY A 33 6.63 16.68 19.34
CA GLY A 33 7.68 17.40 20.08
C GLY A 33 8.52 16.54 21.05
N SER A 34 8.29 15.22 21.13
CA SER A 34 9.06 14.34 22.02
C SER A 34 10.54 14.17 21.66
N GLY A 35 10.96 14.61 20.47
CA GLY A 35 12.36 14.55 20.01
C GLY A 35 12.70 13.37 19.10
N LYS A 36 11.72 12.66 18.55
CA LYS A 36 11.95 11.56 17.60
C LYS A 36 12.80 12.00 16.41
N SER A 37 12.35 13.02 15.68
CA SER A 37 13.08 13.59 14.53
C SER A 37 14.42 14.23 14.95
N SER A 38 14.51 14.74 16.17
CA SER A 38 15.74 15.32 16.72
C SER A 38 16.86 14.27 16.86
N ILE A 39 16.49 13.03 17.26
CA ILE A 39 17.45 11.92 17.30
C ILE A 39 17.89 11.53 15.89
N LEU A 40 16.96 11.35 14.94
CA LEU A 40 17.33 11.03 13.55
C LEU A 40 18.25 12.08 12.96
N LYS A 41 17.93 13.35 13.20
CA LYS A 41 18.75 14.48 12.78
C LYS A 41 20.15 14.44 13.38
N SER A 42 20.29 14.10 14.67
CA SER A 42 21.62 14.01 15.31
C SER A 42 22.47 12.90 14.69
N ILE A 43 21.89 11.78 14.28
CA ILE A 43 22.59 10.70 13.55
C ILE A 43 23.05 11.22 12.19
N PHE A 44 22.15 11.87 11.44
CA PHE A 44 22.46 12.44 10.14
C PHE A 44 23.56 13.50 10.22
N ASP A 45 23.42 14.46 11.12
CA ASP A 45 24.40 15.52 11.34
C ASP A 45 25.79 14.98 11.73
N GLU A 46 25.81 13.92 12.55
CA GLU A 46 27.06 13.28 12.94
C GLU A 46 27.73 12.58 11.75
N LYS A 47 26.93 11.91 10.90
CA LYS A 47 27.44 11.26 9.69
C LYS A 47 28.04 12.25 8.69
N LEU A 48 27.51 13.47 8.62
CA LEU A 48 28.02 14.52 7.73
C LEU A 48 29.36 15.14 8.20
N LYS A 49 29.78 14.91 9.44
CA LYS A 49 31.05 15.45 9.96
C LYS A 49 32.23 14.69 9.33
N PRO A 50 33.22 15.39 8.74
CA PRO A 50 34.36 14.75 8.10
C PRO A 50 35.19 13.84 9.02
N ASP A 51 35.28 14.21 10.30
CA ASP A 51 36.11 13.53 11.31
C ASP A 51 35.33 12.51 12.15
N SER A 52 34.04 12.31 11.88
CA SER A 52 33.25 11.36 12.66
C SER A 52 33.59 9.91 12.34
N THR A 53 33.77 9.13 13.39
CA THR A 53 34.01 7.67 13.29
C THR A 53 32.78 6.85 13.66
N LEU A 54 31.71 7.47 14.18
CA LEU A 54 30.56 6.75 14.76
C LEU A 54 29.79 5.89 13.76
N TYR A 55 29.67 6.37 12.52
CA TYR A 55 28.90 5.68 11.46
C TYR A 55 29.75 5.38 10.22
N LYS A 56 31.06 5.18 10.42
CA LYS A 56 32.02 5.01 9.32
C LYS A 56 31.67 3.79 8.44
N ASP A 57 31.18 2.71 9.05
CA ASP A 57 30.87 1.47 8.35
C ASP A 57 29.47 1.47 7.72
N TYR A 58 28.68 2.51 7.98
CA TYR A 58 27.33 2.65 7.46
C TYR A 58 27.24 3.69 6.36
N LYS A 59 26.45 3.36 5.34
CA LYS A 59 25.92 4.32 4.39
C LYS A 59 24.57 4.77 4.90
N VAL A 60 24.37 6.06 5.06
CA VAL A 60 23.16 6.63 5.65
C VAL A 60 22.26 7.18 4.58
N VAL A 61 21.00 6.73 4.54
CA VAL A 61 19.96 7.23 3.64
C VAL A 61 18.83 7.78 4.48
N CYS A 62 18.64 9.09 4.42
CA CYS A 62 17.65 9.80 5.19
C CYS A 62 16.47 10.25 4.31
N PHE A 63 15.26 10.00 4.79
CA PHE A 63 14.01 10.50 4.23
C PHE A 63 13.18 11.15 5.34
N SER A 64 12.58 12.30 5.04
CA SER A 64 11.60 12.94 5.92
C SER A 64 10.36 13.29 5.10
N SER A 65 9.18 12.92 5.61
CA SER A 65 7.90 13.29 4.97
C SER A 65 7.54 14.76 5.20
N GLY A 66 8.09 15.38 6.23
CA GLY A 66 7.92 16.80 6.53
C GLY A 66 8.85 17.68 5.69
N GLN A 67 8.44 18.92 5.45
CA GLN A 67 9.32 19.94 4.88
C GLN A 67 10.34 20.39 5.94
N ASN A 68 11.37 19.59 6.13
CA ASN A 68 12.42 19.92 7.09
C ASN A 68 13.63 20.52 6.37
N GLU A 69 13.58 21.83 6.13
CA GLU A 69 14.64 22.58 5.46
C GLU A 69 16.03 22.35 6.07
N SER A 70 16.10 22.05 7.34
CA SER A 70 17.38 21.86 8.03
C SER A 70 18.16 20.61 7.59
N TYR A 71 17.53 19.57 7.06
CA TYR A 71 18.23 18.44 6.44
C TYR A 71 18.79 18.85 5.07
N SER A 72 18.00 19.55 4.27
CA SER A 72 18.32 19.98 2.92
C SER A 72 19.56 20.89 2.90
N GLU A 73 19.58 21.94 3.71
CA GLU A 73 20.72 22.87 3.80
C GLU A 73 22.03 22.19 4.18
N ARG A 74 21.98 21.29 5.17
CA ARG A 74 23.17 20.57 5.65
C ARG A 74 23.67 19.58 4.60
N PHE A 75 22.77 18.92 3.94
CA PHE A 75 23.12 18.01 2.85
C PHE A 75 23.74 18.75 1.67
N ALA A 76 23.20 19.90 1.26
CA ALA A 76 23.77 20.74 0.22
C ALA A 76 25.20 21.19 0.57
N HIS A 77 25.45 21.58 1.82
CA HIS A 77 26.80 21.93 2.27
C HIS A 77 27.76 20.72 2.19
N TYR A 78 27.31 19.55 2.62
CA TYR A 78 28.08 18.31 2.52
C TYR A 78 28.41 17.97 1.06
N LEU A 79 27.44 18.05 0.13
CA LEU A 79 27.66 17.81 -1.29
C LEU A 79 28.74 18.73 -1.86
N ASN A 80 28.70 20.02 -1.53
CA ASN A 80 29.70 20.98 -1.99
C ASN A 80 31.12 20.64 -1.48
N THR A 81 31.18 20.15 -0.22
CA THR A 81 32.45 19.72 0.39
C THR A 81 32.99 18.46 -0.31
N GLU A 82 32.14 17.48 -0.58
CA GLU A 82 32.51 16.23 -1.22
C GLU A 82 32.92 16.46 -2.71
N ARG A 83 32.25 17.40 -3.40
CA ARG A 83 32.66 17.85 -4.72
C ARG A 83 34.07 18.47 -4.71
N ALA A 84 34.34 19.37 -3.77
CA ALA A 84 35.66 19.98 -3.61
C ALA A 84 36.75 18.94 -3.27
N ASN A 85 36.38 17.86 -2.55
CA ASN A 85 37.26 16.77 -2.18
C ASN A 85 37.38 15.66 -3.26
N LYS A 86 36.82 15.84 -4.44
CA LYS A 86 36.83 14.87 -5.57
C LYS A 86 36.09 13.57 -5.28
N ARG A 87 35.08 13.58 -4.40
CA ARG A 87 34.31 12.39 -3.95
C ARG A 87 32.84 12.46 -4.34
N ALA A 88 32.47 13.19 -5.36
CA ALA A 88 31.09 13.40 -5.76
C ALA A 88 30.35 12.09 -6.12
N LEU A 89 31.03 11.07 -6.64
CA LEU A 89 30.44 9.79 -6.97
C LEU A 89 30.68 8.71 -5.89
N SER A 90 31.25 9.06 -4.76
CA SER A 90 31.57 8.15 -3.65
C SER A 90 30.86 8.53 -2.36
N LEU A 91 29.71 9.19 -2.43
CA LEU A 91 28.95 9.62 -1.27
C LEU A 91 28.49 8.41 -0.44
N ASP A 92 28.49 8.58 0.87
CA ASP A 92 28.04 7.58 1.82
C ASP A 92 26.94 8.08 2.78
N CYS A 93 26.45 9.30 2.51
CA CYS A 93 25.33 9.91 3.20
C CYS A 93 24.41 10.62 2.20
N PHE A 94 23.10 10.39 2.34
CA PHE A 94 22.07 10.92 1.44
C PHE A 94 20.88 11.44 2.21
N TYR A 95 20.33 12.53 1.71
CA TYR A 95 19.02 13.02 2.10
C TYR A 95 18.19 13.24 0.84
N TYR A 96 16.99 12.69 0.85
CA TYR A 96 16.06 12.84 -0.26
C TYR A 96 14.73 13.40 0.23
N ASP A 97 14.29 14.43 -0.42
CA ASP A 97 12.97 15.01 -0.30
C ASP A 97 12.09 14.65 -1.52
N LYS A 98 10.82 15.02 -1.46
CA LYS A 98 9.86 14.74 -2.54
C LYS A 98 10.26 15.34 -3.91
N SER A 99 11.11 16.35 -3.95
CA SER A 99 11.50 17.01 -5.20
C SER A 99 12.35 16.12 -6.12
N LEU A 100 13.01 15.10 -5.56
CA LEU A 100 13.79 14.11 -6.32
C LEU A 100 13.02 12.80 -6.54
N ALA A 101 11.81 12.67 -6.02
CA ALA A 101 11.07 11.43 -6.08
C ALA A 101 10.86 10.91 -7.50
N LYS A 102 10.45 11.77 -8.44
CA LYS A 102 10.26 11.40 -9.85
C LYS A 102 11.52 10.79 -10.45
N LEU A 103 12.65 11.46 -10.25
CA LEU A 103 13.95 11.00 -10.74
C LEU A 103 14.32 9.63 -10.16
N LEU A 104 14.20 9.44 -8.85
CA LEU A 104 14.57 8.20 -8.18
C LEU A 104 13.63 7.05 -8.55
N ILE A 105 12.34 7.31 -8.70
CA ILE A 105 11.35 6.32 -9.17
C ILE A 105 11.73 5.85 -10.57
N PHE A 106 12.06 6.74 -11.50
CA PHE A 106 12.50 6.35 -12.83
C PHE A 106 13.81 5.55 -12.77
N LEU A 107 14.82 6.04 -12.04
CA LEU A 107 16.11 5.36 -11.94
C LEU A 107 16.00 3.95 -11.37
N SER A 108 15.07 3.72 -10.45
CA SER A 108 14.82 2.36 -9.90
C SER A 108 14.28 1.39 -10.97
N THR A 109 13.62 1.90 -12.02
CA THR A 109 13.16 1.06 -13.13
C THR A 109 14.28 0.70 -14.11
N THR A 110 15.43 1.35 -14.05
CA THR A 110 16.60 1.06 -14.92
C THR A 110 17.50 -0.05 -14.36
N GLY A 111 17.21 -0.56 -13.16
CA GLY A 111 17.97 -1.60 -12.47
C GLY A 111 17.35 -2.99 -12.61
N ASP A 112 17.39 -3.75 -11.53
CA ASP A 112 16.88 -5.13 -11.45
C ASP A 112 15.39 -5.23 -11.80
N HIS A 113 15.03 -6.23 -12.60
CA HIS A 113 13.65 -6.53 -13.01
C HIS A 113 12.74 -6.97 -11.85
N SER A 114 13.30 -7.32 -10.69
CA SER A 114 12.57 -7.75 -9.49
C SER A 114 12.30 -6.64 -8.48
N GLY A 115 12.65 -5.38 -8.78
CA GLY A 115 12.50 -4.25 -7.86
C GLY A 115 11.05 -3.98 -7.42
N LEU A 116 10.91 -3.37 -6.25
CA LEU A 116 9.61 -3.03 -5.65
C LEU A 116 8.81 -2.05 -6.52
N VAL A 117 9.49 -1.04 -7.10
CA VAL A 117 8.88 -0.07 -8.01
C VAL A 117 8.33 -0.77 -9.25
N ARG A 118 9.13 -1.63 -9.90
CA ARG A 118 8.67 -2.39 -11.06
C ARG A 118 7.50 -3.31 -10.72
N THR A 119 7.55 -3.96 -9.57
CA THR A 119 6.45 -4.81 -9.09
C THR A 119 5.17 -4.01 -8.91
N PHE A 120 5.25 -2.83 -8.27
CA PHE A 120 4.10 -1.94 -8.11
C PHE A 120 3.52 -1.49 -9.46
N LEU A 121 4.37 -1.08 -10.39
CA LEU A 121 3.94 -0.62 -11.71
C LEU A 121 3.25 -1.73 -12.50
N ARG A 122 3.81 -2.94 -12.53
CA ARG A 122 3.20 -4.10 -13.20
C ARG A 122 1.85 -4.49 -12.60
N GLN A 123 1.74 -4.49 -11.27
CA GLN A 123 0.48 -4.78 -10.57
C GLN A 123 -0.64 -3.78 -10.91
N ASN A 124 -0.28 -2.59 -11.33
CA ASN A 124 -1.21 -1.55 -11.76
C ASN A 124 -1.31 -1.43 -13.30
N ASN A 125 -0.82 -2.42 -14.04
CA ASN A 125 -0.85 -2.50 -15.50
C ASN A 125 -0.08 -1.38 -16.22
N TYR A 126 1.05 -0.93 -15.63
CA TYR A 126 1.96 0.00 -16.29
C TYR A 126 3.13 -0.74 -16.93
N VAL A 127 3.47 -0.32 -18.14
CA VAL A 127 4.63 -0.86 -18.88
C VAL A 127 5.91 -0.30 -18.28
N VAL A 128 6.81 -1.20 -17.94
CA VAL A 128 8.13 -0.86 -17.37
C VAL A 128 9.27 -1.22 -18.32
N GLU A 129 9.00 -2.04 -19.33
CA GLU A 129 10.01 -2.60 -20.22
C GLU A 129 9.87 -2.09 -21.66
N SER A 130 11.03 -2.00 -22.32
CA SER A 130 11.22 -1.49 -23.67
C SER A 130 10.89 -2.52 -24.76
N GLU A 131 9.88 -3.37 -24.54
CA GLU A 131 9.37 -4.24 -25.63
C GLU A 131 8.55 -3.45 -26.66
N LEU A 132 8.24 -2.20 -26.34
CA LEU A 132 7.53 -1.27 -27.22
C LEU A 132 8.53 -0.37 -27.96
N ASP A 133 8.13 0.14 -29.11
CA ASP A 133 8.91 1.11 -29.89
C ASP A 133 9.35 2.30 -29.02
N GLU A 134 10.49 2.92 -29.36
CA GLU A 134 11.10 4.00 -28.55
C GLU A 134 10.11 5.14 -28.22
N ASP A 135 9.10 5.36 -29.05
CA ASP A 135 8.07 6.39 -28.86
C ASP A 135 6.98 6.00 -27.83
N GLU A 136 6.87 4.72 -27.48
CA GLU A 136 5.82 4.18 -26.58
C GLU A 136 6.35 3.76 -25.19
N SER A 137 7.62 3.98 -24.91
CA SER A 137 8.24 3.54 -23.65
C SER A 137 8.08 4.58 -22.53
N THR A 138 8.20 4.11 -21.27
CA THR A 138 8.31 4.99 -20.09
C THR A 138 9.40 6.02 -20.28
N LYS A 139 9.09 7.30 -20.10
CA LYS A 139 9.99 8.43 -20.35
C LYS A 139 10.23 9.23 -19.09
N LEU A 140 11.50 9.59 -18.87
CA LEU A 140 11.92 10.66 -17.98
C LEU A 140 12.26 11.88 -18.82
N SER A 141 11.60 13.00 -18.59
CA SER A 141 11.92 14.27 -19.24
C SER A 141 12.39 15.30 -18.22
N PHE A 142 13.33 16.11 -18.60
CA PHE A 142 13.82 17.22 -17.81
C PHE A 142 14.57 18.23 -18.68
N ASP A 143 14.65 19.46 -18.21
CA ASP A 143 15.45 20.49 -18.84
C ASP A 143 16.89 20.44 -18.31
N VAL A 144 17.85 20.52 -19.24
CA VAL A 144 19.25 20.66 -18.89
C VAL A 144 19.69 22.11 -19.10
N LYS A 145 20.58 22.54 -18.21
CA LYS A 145 21.20 23.86 -18.21
C LYS A 145 22.70 23.69 -18.43
N VAL A 146 23.13 23.83 -19.68
CA VAL A 146 24.52 23.61 -20.04
C VAL A 146 25.15 24.94 -20.43
N ASP A 147 26.13 25.40 -19.64
CA ASP A 147 26.97 26.53 -19.99
C ASP A 147 28.11 26.07 -20.93
N LYS A 148 28.24 26.72 -22.09
CA LYS A 148 29.32 26.45 -23.05
C LYS A 148 30.69 26.58 -22.40
N ALA A 149 30.88 27.59 -21.56
CA ALA A 149 32.15 27.80 -20.87
C ALA A 149 32.51 26.64 -19.97
N TYR A 150 31.51 26.06 -19.28
CA TYR A 150 31.69 24.88 -18.44
C TYR A 150 32.08 23.63 -19.25
N ILE A 151 31.42 23.39 -20.38
CA ILE A 151 31.76 22.28 -21.29
C ILE A 151 33.17 22.43 -21.84
N GLU A 152 33.56 23.64 -22.21
CA GLU A 152 34.93 23.91 -22.69
C GLU A 152 35.98 23.70 -21.58
N GLN A 153 35.66 24.06 -20.32
CA GLN A 153 36.53 23.78 -19.17
C GLN A 153 36.70 22.28 -18.94
N VAL A 154 35.57 21.50 -18.98
CA VAL A 154 35.63 20.05 -18.85
C VAL A 154 36.44 19.39 -19.95
N LYS A 155 36.29 19.83 -21.22
CA LYS A 155 37.08 19.35 -22.35
C LYS A 155 38.56 19.72 -22.21
N GLN A 156 38.86 20.92 -21.76
CA GLN A 156 40.22 21.37 -21.52
C GLN A 156 40.88 20.56 -20.40
N ALA A 157 40.19 20.38 -19.30
CA ALA A 157 40.63 19.55 -18.18
C ALA A 157 40.91 18.10 -18.60
N GLY A 158 40.04 17.50 -19.46
CA GLY A 158 40.26 16.17 -20.03
C GLY A 158 41.54 16.09 -20.89
N LYS A 159 41.83 17.12 -21.69
CA LYS A 159 43.07 17.20 -22.49
C LYS A 159 44.32 17.33 -21.61
N GLU A 160 44.27 18.14 -20.56
CA GLU A 160 45.37 18.32 -19.61
C GLU A 160 45.61 17.02 -18.82
N GLU A 161 44.57 16.27 -18.47
CA GLU A 161 44.72 14.95 -17.88
C GLU A 161 45.40 13.96 -18.84
N ALA A 162 44.98 13.93 -20.10
CA ALA A 162 45.57 13.07 -21.10
C ALA A 162 47.06 13.40 -21.37
N SER A 163 47.49 14.63 -21.10
CA SER A 163 48.89 15.07 -21.16
C SER A 163 49.69 14.74 -19.89
N GLY A 164 49.11 14.09 -18.90
CA GLY A 164 49.81 13.67 -17.68
C GLY A 164 49.83 14.71 -16.55
N ASN A 165 49.11 15.81 -16.71
CA ASN A 165 49.02 16.87 -15.71
C ASN A 165 47.82 16.59 -14.75
N SER A 166 48.05 15.76 -13.72
CA SER A 166 47.02 15.19 -12.87
C SER A 166 46.39 16.15 -11.87
N ASP A 167 46.92 17.35 -11.68
CA ASP A 167 46.50 18.29 -10.63
C ASP A 167 45.31 19.18 -11.00
N VAL A 168 44.89 19.16 -12.26
CA VAL A 168 43.94 20.14 -12.79
C VAL A 168 42.47 19.71 -12.66
N ILE A 169 42.18 18.41 -12.52
CA ILE A 169 40.81 17.94 -12.50
C ILE A 169 40.36 17.63 -11.08
N THR A 170 39.40 18.41 -10.61
CA THR A 170 38.85 18.27 -9.25
C THR A 170 37.90 17.10 -9.06
N ASN A 171 37.30 16.55 -10.12
CA ASN A 171 36.38 15.41 -10.03
C ASN A 171 36.31 14.64 -11.37
N LYS A 172 37.27 13.76 -11.61
CA LYS A 172 37.43 13.07 -12.89
C LYS A 172 36.24 12.25 -13.33
N ALA A 173 35.73 11.39 -12.45
CA ALA A 173 34.64 10.46 -12.79
C ALA A 173 33.34 11.21 -13.11
N TYR A 174 32.96 12.19 -12.31
CA TYR A 174 31.77 12.99 -12.54
C TYR A 174 31.86 13.79 -13.86
N HIS A 175 32.96 14.43 -14.13
CA HIS A 175 33.17 15.23 -15.35
C HIS A 175 33.17 14.37 -16.61
N ARG A 176 33.76 13.16 -16.57
CA ARG A 176 33.70 12.20 -17.67
C ARG A 176 32.28 11.71 -17.92
N THR A 177 31.56 11.39 -16.87
CA THR A 177 30.15 11.01 -16.99
C THR A 177 29.33 12.15 -17.60
N LEU A 178 29.55 13.39 -17.17
CA LEU A 178 28.88 14.56 -17.73
C LEU A 178 29.25 14.78 -19.22
N GLU A 179 30.53 14.63 -19.60
CA GLU A 179 30.96 14.70 -20.99
C GLU A 179 30.30 13.62 -21.85
N ASN A 180 30.28 12.36 -21.36
CA ASN A 180 29.62 11.25 -22.04
C ASN A 180 28.11 11.51 -22.18
N PHE A 181 27.46 12.00 -21.15
CA PHE A 181 26.05 12.36 -21.17
C PHE A 181 25.76 13.45 -22.19
N VAL A 182 26.51 14.54 -22.18
CA VAL A 182 26.36 15.64 -23.13
C VAL A 182 26.63 15.17 -24.57
N HIS A 183 27.68 14.37 -24.76
CA HIS A 183 28.05 13.87 -26.10
C HIS A 183 26.98 12.90 -26.64
N THR A 184 26.46 12.00 -25.82
CA THR A 184 25.52 10.97 -26.25
C THR A 184 24.10 11.53 -26.48
N LEU A 185 23.66 12.49 -25.67
CA LEU A 185 22.25 12.91 -25.62
C LEU A 185 21.99 14.34 -26.10
N ILE A 186 22.98 15.21 -26.09
CA ILE A 186 22.77 16.64 -26.27
C ILE A 186 23.56 17.21 -27.46
N TYR A 187 24.72 16.67 -27.77
CA TYR A 187 25.74 17.32 -28.63
C TYR A 187 25.25 17.70 -30.03
N GLU A 188 24.50 16.84 -30.71
CA GLU A 188 24.05 17.10 -32.08
C GLU A 188 22.92 18.14 -32.18
N SER A 189 22.25 18.42 -31.10
CA SER A 189 21.01 19.22 -31.08
C SER A 189 21.08 20.43 -30.13
N TYR A 190 22.23 20.67 -29.48
CA TYR A 190 22.41 21.75 -28.51
C TYR A 190 23.10 22.94 -29.17
N ASP A 191 22.44 24.10 -29.19
CA ASP A 191 23.03 25.34 -29.66
C ASP A 191 23.89 25.99 -28.58
N PHE A 192 25.19 25.75 -28.64
CA PHE A 192 26.16 26.34 -27.73
C PHE A 192 26.46 27.83 -28.02
N SER A 193 25.72 28.47 -28.94
CA SER A 193 25.93 29.92 -29.22
C SER A 193 25.37 30.80 -28.09
N ASP A 194 24.35 30.35 -27.40
CA ASP A 194 23.80 31.04 -26.24
C ASP A 194 24.56 30.70 -24.95
N SER A 195 24.78 31.69 -24.10
CA SER A 195 25.53 31.53 -22.84
C SER A 195 24.80 30.68 -21.83
N ILE A 196 23.46 30.61 -21.88
CA ILE A 196 22.59 29.74 -21.07
C ILE A 196 21.44 29.31 -21.95
N ALA A 197 21.49 28.10 -22.50
CA ALA A 197 20.38 27.53 -23.22
C ALA A 197 19.73 26.43 -22.35
N LEU A 198 18.39 26.46 -22.25
CA LEU A 198 17.62 25.35 -21.68
C LEU A 198 17.24 24.40 -22.82
N LYS A 199 17.47 23.13 -22.62
CA LYS A 199 17.06 22.09 -23.54
C LYS A 199 16.35 20.95 -22.79
N THR A 200 15.18 20.57 -23.27
CA THR A 200 14.48 19.40 -22.79
C THR A 200 15.10 18.12 -23.32
N VAL A 201 15.44 17.22 -22.44
CA VAL A 201 15.98 15.88 -22.72
C VAL A 201 14.95 14.83 -22.31
N ASN A 202 14.73 13.87 -23.21
CA ASN A 202 13.86 12.71 -22.92
C ASN A 202 14.73 11.46 -22.84
N LEU A 203 14.62 10.73 -21.73
CA LEU A 203 15.35 9.49 -21.49
C LEU A 203 14.38 8.32 -21.37
N THR A 204 14.74 7.21 -22.01
CA THR A 204 14.15 5.90 -21.78
C THR A 204 15.16 5.01 -21.06
N GLN A 205 14.72 3.85 -20.56
CA GLN A 205 15.63 2.87 -19.96
C GLN A 205 16.74 2.46 -20.97
N ASN A 206 16.40 2.31 -22.24
CA ASN A 206 17.36 1.96 -23.30
C ASN A 206 18.37 3.06 -23.54
N ILE A 207 17.93 4.31 -23.64
CA ILE A 207 18.83 5.44 -23.85
C ILE A 207 19.82 5.55 -22.70
N ILE A 208 19.35 5.45 -21.45
CA ILE A 208 20.20 5.57 -20.27
C ILE A 208 21.22 4.41 -20.16
N SER A 209 20.89 3.23 -20.68
CA SER A 209 21.82 2.10 -20.71
C SER A 209 23.02 2.33 -21.65
N ASN A 210 22.87 3.22 -22.63
CA ASN A 210 23.92 3.56 -23.59
C ASN A 210 24.87 4.66 -23.08
N VAL A 211 24.52 5.34 -21.98
CA VAL A 211 25.40 6.33 -21.36
C VAL A 211 26.41 5.63 -20.45
N SER A 212 27.69 5.88 -20.65
CA SER A 212 28.74 5.39 -19.77
C SER A 212 28.79 6.25 -18.49
N PHE A 213 28.59 5.62 -17.36
CA PHE A 213 28.72 6.24 -16.04
C PHE A 213 30.06 5.81 -15.43
N GLU A 214 30.97 6.74 -15.32
CA GLU A 214 32.24 6.50 -14.64
C GLU A 214 32.01 6.24 -13.14
N ALA A 215 32.98 5.62 -12.51
CA ALA A 215 32.96 5.36 -11.08
C ALA A 215 34.26 5.84 -10.45
N ASP A 216 34.19 6.30 -9.22
CA ASP A 216 35.38 6.53 -8.41
C ASP A 216 35.99 5.17 -8.02
N GLU A 217 37.23 5.16 -7.55
CA GLU A 217 37.97 3.93 -7.20
C GLU A 217 37.21 3.01 -6.23
N LYS A 218 36.33 3.58 -5.38
CA LYS A 218 35.47 2.86 -4.43
C LYS A 218 34.07 3.45 -4.43
N PRO A 219 33.26 3.21 -5.47
CA PRO A 219 31.90 3.70 -5.49
C PRO A 219 31.09 3.08 -4.36
N SER A 220 30.33 3.89 -3.65
CA SER A 220 29.49 3.40 -2.54
C SER A 220 28.17 2.84 -3.05
N PHE A 221 27.64 3.39 -4.12
CA PHE A 221 26.41 2.97 -4.81
C PHE A 221 26.60 3.06 -6.33
N ASP A 222 25.53 2.83 -7.07
CA ASP A 222 25.55 2.93 -8.53
C ASP A 222 25.93 4.36 -8.97
N SER A 223 26.96 4.48 -9.82
CA SER A 223 27.48 5.75 -10.32
C SER A 223 26.42 6.58 -11.05
N LYS A 224 25.46 5.92 -11.71
CA LYS A 224 24.32 6.55 -12.38
C LYS A 224 23.45 7.33 -11.38
N ILE A 225 23.11 6.72 -10.25
CA ILE A 225 22.31 7.36 -9.19
C ILE A 225 23.07 8.58 -8.65
N MET A 226 24.36 8.40 -8.39
CA MET A 226 25.22 9.49 -7.91
C MET A 226 25.27 10.65 -8.89
N PHE A 227 25.45 10.36 -10.16
CA PHE A 227 25.50 11.38 -11.21
C PHE A 227 24.20 12.20 -11.25
N PHE A 228 23.05 11.52 -11.37
CA PHE A 228 21.77 12.22 -11.47
C PHE A 228 21.40 13.02 -10.21
N THR A 229 21.70 12.49 -9.04
CA THR A 229 21.49 13.21 -7.77
C THR A 229 22.33 14.49 -7.73
N GLN A 230 23.59 14.41 -8.13
CA GLN A 230 24.49 15.58 -8.18
C GLN A 230 24.08 16.56 -9.28
N ALA A 231 23.62 16.06 -10.42
CA ALA A 231 23.21 16.89 -11.56
C ALA A 231 21.95 17.71 -11.25
N ALA A 232 21.04 17.17 -10.44
CA ALA A 232 19.80 17.82 -10.04
C ALA A 232 19.93 18.68 -8.76
N ASP A 233 21.02 18.53 -8.01
CA ASP A 233 21.22 19.30 -6.78
C ASP A 233 21.45 20.78 -7.09
N ASN A 234 20.63 21.66 -6.51
CA ASN A 234 20.65 23.10 -6.73
C ASN A 234 20.61 23.53 -8.22
N ASP A 235 19.90 22.76 -9.05
CA ASP A 235 19.81 22.99 -10.50
C ASP A 235 21.21 23.11 -11.17
N TYR A 236 22.14 22.28 -10.69
CA TYR A 236 23.53 22.37 -11.16
C TYR A 236 23.66 22.10 -12.67
N PHE A 237 23.00 21.04 -13.14
CA PHE A 237 22.95 20.65 -14.54
C PHE A 237 21.53 20.36 -15.02
N ILE A 238 20.73 19.63 -14.20
CA ILE A 238 19.34 19.33 -14.43
C ILE A 238 18.49 20.31 -13.65
N VAL A 239 17.54 20.95 -14.32
CA VAL A 239 16.55 21.81 -13.67
C VAL A 239 15.56 20.94 -12.92
N LYS A 240 15.67 20.90 -11.60
CA LYS A 240 14.94 19.98 -10.71
C LYS A 240 13.42 20.10 -10.85
N SER A 241 12.93 21.32 -11.04
CA SER A 241 11.49 21.59 -11.19
C SER A 241 10.89 21.11 -12.51
N SER A 242 11.73 20.82 -13.52
CA SER A 242 11.28 20.35 -14.84
C SER A 242 11.24 18.82 -14.95
N ILE A 243 11.62 18.08 -13.90
CA ILE A 243 11.65 16.63 -13.92
C ILE A 243 10.23 16.07 -13.98
N GLU A 244 9.92 15.34 -15.06
CA GLU A 244 8.66 14.66 -15.26
C GLU A 244 8.89 13.21 -15.66
N VAL A 245 7.99 12.33 -15.22
CA VAL A 245 8.01 10.90 -15.55
C VAL A 245 6.62 10.49 -16.03
N GLU A 246 6.60 9.84 -17.19
CA GLU A 246 5.39 9.29 -17.78
C GLU A 246 5.52 7.78 -17.91
N PHE A 247 4.53 7.04 -17.39
CA PHE A 247 4.39 5.59 -17.55
C PHE A 247 3.21 5.29 -18.47
N LEU A 248 3.39 4.37 -19.39
CA LEU A 248 2.31 3.90 -20.26
C LEU A 248 1.47 2.84 -19.56
N ARG A 249 0.16 2.96 -19.62
CA ARG A 249 -0.77 1.94 -19.13
C ARG A 249 -1.23 1.06 -20.28
N VAL A 250 -1.06 -0.26 -20.13
CA VAL A 250 -1.66 -1.22 -21.05
C VAL A 250 -3.11 -1.41 -20.65
N ASN A 251 -4.03 -0.94 -21.49
CA ASN A 251 -5.44 -1.31 -21.35
C ASN A 251 -5.65 -2.67 -22.00
N GLU A 252 -6.03 -3.67 -21.22
CA GLU A 252 -6.48 -4.97 -21.71
C GLU A 252 -7.85 -4.90 -22.46
N LEU A 253 -8.51 -3.76 -22.43
CA LEU A 253 -9.77 -3.50 -23.12
C LEU A 253 -9.45 -2.71 -24.38
N GLU A 254 -9.93 -3.21 -25.53
CA GLU A 254 -9.78 -2.76 -26.92
C GLU A 254 -10.07 -1.26 -27.23
N ASP A 255 -9.97 -0.38 -26.29
CA ASP A 255 -10.18 1.05 -26.49
C ASP A 255 -8.84 1.77 -26.67
N GLU A 256 -8.61 2.32 -27.86
CA GLU A 256 -7.40 2.93 -28.42
C GLU A 256 -6.80 4.12 -27.66
N SER A 257 -7.18 4.40 -26.43
CA SER A 257 -6.55 5.45 -25.65
C SER A 257 -5.51 4.87 -24.70
N ASN A 258 -4.28 4.73 -25.17
CA ASN A 258 -3.10 4.62 -24.30
C ASN A 258 -3.10 5.80 -23.34
N LYS A 259 -3.54 5.57 -22.10
CA LYS A 259 -3.45 6.61 -21.07
C LYS A 259 -2.07 6.55 -20.46
N THR A 260 -1.31 7.61 -20.64
CA THR A 260 -0.10 7.83 -19.84
C THR A 260 -0.50 8.13 -18.40
N LEU A 261 0.18 7.52 -17.42
CA LEU A 261 0.12 7.92 -16.03
C LEU A 261 1.24 8.92 -15.77
N ARG A 262 0.87 10.07 -15.27
CA ARG A 262 1.81 10.97 -14.61
C ARG A 262 1.83 10.64 -13.12
N LEU A 263 2.99 10.78 -12.50
CA LEU A 263 3.10 10.51 -11.06
C LEU A 263 2.21 11.44 -10.20
N GLU A 264 1.85 12.61 -10.72
CA GLU A 264 0.92 13.54 -10.10
C GLU A 264 -0.53 13.01 -10.04
N ASP A 265 -0.88 12.04 -10.88
CA ASP A 265 -2.21 11.42 -10.91
C ASP A 265 -2.39 10.39 -9.77
N LEU A 266 -1.29 9.98 -9.12
CA LEU A 266 -1.33 9.11 -7.95
C LEU A 266 -1.83 9.87 -6.71
N SER A 267 -2.50 9.16 -5.82
CA SER A 267 -2.77 9.71 -4.49
C SER A 267 -1.46 9.99 -3.75
N ASP A 268 -1.45 10.98 -2.85
CA ASP A 268 -0.26 11.34 -2.06
C ASP A 268 0.36 10.12 -1.35
N GLY A 269 -0.48 9.20 -0.88
CA GLY A 269 -0.03 7.98 -0.22
C GLY A 269 0.63 6.98 -1.16
N GLU A 270 0.10 6.78 -2.36
CA GLU A 270 0.70 5.91 -3.38
C GLU A 270 2.01 6.49 -3.89
N TYR A 271 2.04 7.79 -4.16
CA TYR A 271 3.25 8.50 -4.56
C TYR A 271 4.35 8.38 -3.51
N GLN A 272 4.01 8.57 -2.23
CA GLN A 272 4.97 8.41 -1.13
C GLN A 272 5.45 6.97 -0.99
N LEU A 273 4.55 5.98 -1.10
CA LEU A 273 4.93 4.57 -1.05
C LEU A 273 5.88 4.21 -2.20
N LEU A 274 5.56 4.64 -3.41
CA LEU A 274 6.39 4.41 -4.59
C LEU A 274 7.77 5.05 -4.44
N PHE A 275 7.84 6.24 -3.86
CA PHE A 275 9.12 6.90 -3.56
C PHE A 275 9.94 6.12 -2.52
N LEU A 276 9.33 5.61 -1.47
CA LEU A 276 10.01 4.77 -0.48
C LEU A 276 10.49 3.45 -1.09
N TYR A 277 9.71 2.85 -2.01
CA TYR A 277 10.15 1.70 -2.79
C TYR A 277 11.38 2.02 -3.62
N ALA A 278 11.41 3.16 -4.28
CA ALA A 278 12.58 3.59 -5.05
C ALA A 278 13.83 3.76 -4.16
N LEU A 279 13.69 4.33 -2.97
CA LEU A 279 14.80 4.43 -2.03
C LEU A 279 15.33 3.06 -1.60
N VAL A 280 14.44 2.10 -1.35
CA VAL A 280 14.87 0.74 -0.99
C VAL A 280 15.52 0.04 -2.19
N ASP A 281 14.91 0.08 -3.37
CA ASP A 281 15.45 -0.55 -4.58
C ASP A 281 16.86 -0.04 -4.93
N LEU A 282 17.08 1.27 -4.79
CA LEU A 282 18.34 1.91 -5.16
C LEU A 282 19.43 1.77 -4.11
N PHE A 283 19.09 1.82 -2.83
CA PHE A 283 20.05 2.00 -1.74
C PHE A 283 20.16 0.84 -0.76
N ASP A 284 19.29 -0.18 -0.82
CA ASP A 284 19.35 -1.27 0.15
C ASP A 284 20.58 -2.15 -0.05
N ARG A 285 21.46 -2.15 0.96
CA ARG A 285 22.64 -3.01 1.09
C ARG A 285 22.80 -3.38 2.57
N GLU A 286 23.57 -4.41 2.88
CA GLU A 286 23.79 -4.86 4.27
C GLU A 286 24.31 -3.75 5.21
N ASN A 287 25.13 -2.85 4.69
CA ASN A 287 25.69 -1.73 5.43
C ASN A 287 24.89 -0.42 5.29
N THR A 288 23.68 -0.46 4.75
CA THR A 288 22.81 0.73 4.68
C THR A 288 22.07 0.91 5.99
N LEU A 289 22.07 2.14 6.52
CA LEU A 289 21.24 2.59 7.62
C LEU A 289 20.21 3.60 7.08
N PHE A 290 18.97 3.17 7.00
CA PHE A 290 17.86 4.05 6.65
C PHE A 290 17.37 4.83 7.86
N LEU A 291 17.19 6.12 7.70
CA LEU A 291 16.56 7.03 8.65
C LEU A 291 15.25 7.54 8.06
N PHE A 292 14.14 6.94 8.47
CA PHE A 292 12.82 7.27 7.95
C PHE A 292 12.01 8.09 8.96
N ASP A 293 11.94 9.39 8.74
CA ASP A 293 11.18 10.29 9.61
C ASP A 293 9.74 10.42 9.10
N GLU A 294 8.80 9.88 9.88
CA GLU A 294 7.37 9.86 9.59
C GLU A 294 7.03 9.31 8.18
N ALA A 295 7.73 8.24 7.75
CA ALA A 295 7.55 7.65 6.42
C ALA A 295 6.13 7.14 6.16
N ASP A 296 5.36 6.88 7.19
CA ASP A 296 3.98 6.43 7.16
C ASP A 296 2.94 7.57 7.18
N SER A 297 3.39 8.83 7.34
CA SER A 297 2.49 9.99 7.25
C SER A 297 1.83 10.05 5.87
N HIS A 298 0.55 10.42 5.83
CA HIS A 298 -0.28 10.44 4.62
C HIS A 298 -0.61 9.09 3.99
N LEU A 299 -0.09 7.95 4.54
CA LEU A 299 -0.45 6.63 4.05
C LEU A 299 -1.81 6.18 4.58
N HIS A 300 -2.63 5.66 3.66
CA HIS A 300 -3.83 4.93 4.05
C HIS A 300 -3.45 3.64 4.79
N TYR A 301 -4.27 3.19 5.75
CA TYR A 301 -3.96 2.00 6.59
C TYR A 301 -3.57 0.74 5.79
N LYS A 302 -4.11 0.54 4.58
CA LYS A 302 -3.72 -0.57 3.69
C LYS A 302 -2.26 -0.43 3.22
N ASN A 303 -1.85 0.77 2.87
CA ASN A 303 -0.49 1.06 2.40
C ASN A 303 0.54 0.96 3.53
N ILE A 304 0.14 1.20 4.78
CA ILE A 304 0.99 0.97 5.96
C ILE A 304 1.42 -0.51 6.05
N ALA A 305 0.53 -1.45 5.72
CA ALA A 305 0.90 -2.87 5.70
C ALA A 305 1.97 -3.18 4.64
N PHE A 306 1.87 -2.60 3.45
CA PHE A 306 2.88 -2.74 2.39
C PHE A 306 4.20 -2.09 2.77
N LEU A 307 4.17 -0.89 3.38
CA LEU A 307 5.36 -0.24 3.89
C LEU A 307 6.11 -1.12 4.90
N TRP A 308 5.40 -1.71 5.86
CA TRP A 308 6.01 -2.59 6.86
C TRP A 308 6.51 -3.91 6.27
N ALA A 309 5.85 -4.45 5.24
CA ALA A 309 6.35 -5.60 4.49
C ALA A 309 7.69 -5.26 3.83
N THR A 310 7.80 -4.08 3.21
CA THR A 310 9.04 -3.57 2.62
C THR A 310 10.14 -3.42 3.67
N PHE A 311 9.88 -2.76 4.79
CA PHE A 311 10.87 -2.61 5.86
C PHE A 311 11.35 -3.95 6.42
N ASN A 312 10.48 -4.95 6.53
CA ASN A 312 10.87 -6.30 6.93
C ASN A 312 11.78 -6.97 5.90
N GLY A 313 11.64 -6.63 4.62
CA GLY A 313 12.40 -7.19 3.49
C GLY A 313 13.80 -6.61 3.30
N ILE A 314 14.10 -5.38 3.78
CA ILE A 314 15.40 -4.75 3.55
C ILE A 314 16.57 -5.62 4.01
N SER A 315 17.71 -5.51 3.35
CA SER A 315 18.97 -6.16 3.76
C SER A 315 19.71 -5.36 4.81
N GLY A 316 19.61 -4.05 4.74
CA GLY A 316 20.20 -3.11 5.67
C GLY A 316 19.44 -2.98 7.00
N LYS A 317 19.57 -1.83 7.62
CA LYS A 317 18.96 -1.47 8.90
C LYS A 317 18.11 -0.23 8.74
N ALA A 318 17.07 -0.09 9.59
CA ALA A 318 16.24 1.09 9.58
C ALA A 318 15.92 1.60 10.99
N ILE A 319 15.92 2.91 11.12
CA ILE A 319 15.34 3.62 12.26
C ILE A 319 14.21 4.46 11.69
N THR A 320 13.00 4.22 12.16
CA THR A 320 11.81 4.97 11.70
C THR A 320 11.08 5.62 12.86
N THR A 321 10.46 6.75 12.59
CA THR A 321 9.58 7.41 13.55
C THR A 321 8.14 7.27 13.12
N THR A 322 7.24 7.13 14.07
CA THR A 322 5.80 7.13 13.81
C THR A 322 5.00 7.62 14.99
N HIS A 323 3.83 8.16 14.71
CA HIS A 323 2.78 8.42 15.69
C HIS A 323 1.49 7.66 15.37
N LEU A 324 1.44 6.93 14.24
CA LEU A 324 0.27 6.19 13.78
C LEU A 324 0.15 4.84 14.49
N LEU A 325 -1.03 4.56 15.02
CA LEU A 325 -1.31 3.32 15.74
C LEU A 325 -1.22 2.08 14.84
N ASP A 326 -1.61 2.21 13.57
CA ASP A 326 -1.49 1.13 12.61
C ASP A 326 -0.03 0.73 12.40
N SER A 327 0.87 1.69 12.27
CA SER A 327 2.32 1.46 12.19
C SER A 327 2.88 0.86 13.48
N ILE A 328 2.47 1.35 14.64
CA ILE A 328 2.86 0.80 15.95
C ILE A 328 2.46 -0.68 16.03
N SER A 329 1.23 -1.00 15.62
CA SER A 329 0.72 -2.38 15.59
C SER A 329 1.53 -3.29 14.65
N LYS A 330 1.87 -2.80 13.45
CA LYS A 330 2.59 -3.57 12.42
C LYS A 330 4.08 -3.72 12.73
N SER A 331 4.71 -2.74 13.41
CA SER A 331 6.14 -2.79 13.75
C SER A 331 6.49 -3.92 14.73
N GLY A 332 5.56 -4.27 15.60
CA GLY A 332 5.78 -5.23 16.70
C GLY A 332 6.47 -4.62 17.93
N ILE A 333 6.01 -5.02 19.10
CA ILE A 333 6.39 -4.41 20.41
C ILE A 333 7.91 -4.42 20.66
N LYS A 334 8.63 -5.45 20.21
CA LYS A 334 10.08 -5.56 20.43
C LYS A 334 10.88 -4.43 19.78
N ARG A 335 10.40 -3.89 18.66
CA ARG A 335 11.08 -2.85 17.87
C ARG A 335 10.79 -1.44 18.39
N LEU A 336 9.75 -1.27 19.18
CA LEU A 336 9.34 0.03 19.70
C LEU A 336 10.35 0.58 20.69
N ARG A 337 10.60 1.88 20.62
CA ARG A 337 11.36 2.68 21.57
C ARG A 337 10.56 3.95 21.85
N VAL A 338 10.20 4.14 23.10
CA VAL A 338 9.49 5.36 23.56
C VAL A 338 10.50 6.49 23.68
N ILE A 339 10.18 7.61 23.02
CA ILE A 339 11.00 8.81 23.05
C ILE A 339 10.27 9.90 23.83
N GLU A 340 10.96 10.48 24.79
CA GLU A 340 10.49 11.61 25.57
C GLU A 340 11.63 12.59 25.80
N ASN A 341 11.43 13.86 25.45
CA ASN A 341 12.44 14.93 25.53
C ASN A 341 13.79 14.54 24.88
N GLY A 342 13.76 13.88 23.74
CA GLY A 342 14.95 13.43 23.01
C GLY A 342 15.67 12.23 23.61
N GLN A 343 15.13 11.62 24.67
CA GLN A 343 15.70 10.47 25.38
C GLN A 343 14.91 9.19 25.11
N ILE A 344 15.63 8.07 24.94
CA ILE A 344 15.02 6.73 24.89
C ILE A 344 14.64 6.30 26.31
N LYS A 345 13.35 6.08 26.55
CA LYS A 345 12.83 5.59 27.84
C LYS A 345 12.81 4.07 27.84
N LEU A 346 13.57 3.50 28.78
CA LEU A 346 13.60 2.07 29.01
C LEU A 346 12.49 1.69 29.99
N GLY A 347 11.62 0.74 29.58
CA GLY A 347 10.57 0.21 30.48
C GLY A 347 9.19 0.85 30.36
N GLU A 348 9.04 1.99 29.70
CA GLU A 348 7.75 2.70 29.59
C GLU A 348 6.87 2.27 28.40
N LYS A 349 7.30 1.27 27.62
CA LYS A 349 6.56 0.80 26.43
C LYS A 349 5.12 0.39 26.75
N ILE A 350 4.93 -0.34 27.85
CA ILE A 350 3.61 -0.86 28.23
C ILE A 350 2.71 0.30 28.68
N SER A 351 3.25 1.23 29.46
CA SER A 351 2.52 2.42 29.92
C SER A 351 2.10 3.30 28.74
N TYR A 352 3.02 3.58 27.82
CA TYR A 352 2.73 4.35 26.60
C TYR A 352 1.68 3.66 25.73
N LEU A 353 1.80 2.35 25.50
CA LEU A 353 0.83 1.59 24.72
C LEU A 353 -0.53 1.53 25.42
N ALA A 354 -0.56 1.40 26.76
CA ALA A 354 -1.80 1.44 27.53
C ALA A 354 -2.50 2.80 27.41
N SER A 355 -1.75 3.90 27.51
CA SER A 355 -2.28 5.26 27.27
C SER A 355 -2.88 5.39 25.86
N ARG A 356 -2.16 4.95 24.85
CA ARG A 356 -2.66 4.99 23.45
C ARG A 356 -3.86 4.06 23.22
N LEU A 357 -3.95 2.93 23.92
CA LEU A 357 -5.14 2.07 23.89
C LEU A 357 -6.34 2.72 24.57
N THR A 358 -6.11 3.57 25.58
CA THR A 358 -7.18 4.39 26.16
C THR A 358 -7.69 5.42 25.16
N ASP A 359 -6.79 6.08 24.41
CA ASP A 359 -7.18 6.96 23.29
C ASP A 359 -7.99 6.17 22.23
N LEU A 360 -7.64 4.90 21.97
CA LEU A 360 -8.42 4.01 21.09
C LEU A 360 -9.79 3.65 21.66
N SER A 361 -9.94 3.55 22.98
CA SER A 361 -11.26 3.33 23.61
C SER A 361 -12.17 4.55 23.40
N GLU A 362 -11.63 5.75 23.36
CA GLU A 362 -12.36 6.95 22.98
C GLU A 362 -12.76 6.92 21.49
N ILE A 363 -11.90 6.42 20.61
CA ILE A 363 -12.21 6.17 19.18
C ILE A 363 -13.31 5.12 19.06
N ASN A 364 -13.27 4.03 19.83
CA ASN A 364 -14.34 3.04 19.91
C ASN A 364 -15.65 3.67 20.39
N SER A 365 -15.61 4.54 21.37
CA SER A 365 -16.78 5.32 21.82
C SER A 365 -17.33 6.19 20.69
N THR A 366 -16.48 6.86 19.92
CA THR A 366 -16.88 7.63 18.74
C THR A 366 -17.49 6.75 17.65
N GLN A 367 -16.92 5.56 17.42
CA GLN A 367 -17.48 4.58 16.48
C GLN A 367 -18.88 4.12 16.93
N LEU A 368 -19.05 3.79 18.19
CA LEU A 368 -20.34 3.40 18.75
C LEU A 368 -21.36 4.55 18.66
N LYS A 369 -20.92 5.79 18.86
CA LYS A 369 -21.74 6.99 18.69
C LYS A 369 -22.18 7.17 17.23
N VAL A 370 -21.28 7.00 16.26
CA VAL A 370 -21.62 7.04 14.83
C VAL A 370 -22.60 5.92 14.48
N MET A 371 -22.35 4.71 14.96
CA MET A 371 -23.27 3.58 14.79
C MET A 371 -24.65 3.88 15.33
N SER A 372 -24.76 4.51 16.51
CA SER A 372 -26.04 4.80 17.17
C SER A 372 -26.94 5.80 16.41
N ILE A 373 -26.41 6.52 15.42
CA ILE A 373 -27.17 7.42 14.55
C ILE A 373 -27.90 6.65 13.44
N ALA A 374 -27.40 5.49 13.04
CA ALA A 374 -27.99 4.66 12.00
C ALA A 374 -29.25 3.94 12.49
N GLU A 375 -30.27 3.86 11.64
CA GLU A 375 -31.46 3.06 11.94
C GLU A 375 -31.16 1.56 11.91
N ASN A 376 -30.29 1.11 10.99
CA ASN A 376 -29.99 -0.29 10.78
C ASN A 376 -28.47 -0.51 10.72
N ILE A 377 -28.01 -1.53 11.44
CA ILE A 377 -26.62 -1.94 11.48
C ILE A 377 -26.51 -3.40 11.03
N VAL A 378 -25.51 -3.69 10.21
CA VAL A 378 -25.17 -5.04 9.78
C VAL A 378 -23.77 -5.37 10.24
N PHE A 379 -23.60 -6.43 11.03
CA PHE A 379 -22.33 -7.08 11.29
C PHE A 379 -22.18 -8.27 10.35
N ILE A 380 -21.19 -8.24 9.46
CA ILE A 380 -20.96 -9.27 8.44
C ILE A 380 -19.49 -9.68 8.43
N ASP A 381 -19.18 -10.86 7.91
CA ASP A 381 -17.81 -11.40 7.93
C ASP A 381 -16.85 -10.57 7.07
N ASP A 382 -17.29 -10.12 5.88
CA ASP A 382 -16.59 -9.14 5.05
C ASP A 382 -17.56 -8.12 4.46
N GLU A 383 -17.11 -6.87 4.31
CA GLU A 383 -17.92 -5.82 3.66
C GLU A 383 -18.20 -6.13 2.18
N ASP A 384 -17.31 -6.90 1.54
CA ASP A 384 -17.49 -7.33 0.16
C ASP A 384 -18.65 -8.32 0.03
N ASP A 385 -18.94 -9.11 1.05
CA ASP A 385 -20.08 -10.02 1.10
C ASP A 385 -21.41 -9.27 1.00
N TRP A 386 -21.49 -8.12 1.66
CA TRP A 386 -22.67 -7.26 1.53
C TRP A 386 -22.83 -6.68 0.12
N LYS A 387 -21.74 -6.30 -0.51
CA LYS A 387 -21.76 -5.78 -1.90
C LYS A 387 -22.19 -6.85 -2.89
N ILE A 388 -21.67 -8.08 -2.73
CA ILE A 388 -22.10 -9.23 -3.54
C ILE A 388 -23.60 -9.49 -3.36
N PHE A 389 -24.07 -9.50 -2.12
CA PHE A 389 -25.50 -9.66 -1.82
C PHE A 389 -26.34 -8.58 -2.50
N MET A 390 -25.97 -7.32 -2.37
CA MET A 390 -26.68 -6.20 -3.02
C MET A 390 -26.77 -6.38 -4.53
N LEU A 391 -25.65 -6.70 -5.18
CA LEU A 391 -25.60 -6.89 -6.64
C LEU A 391 -26.49 -8.06 -7.08
N LEU A 392 -26.46 -9.18 -6.37
CA LEU A 392 -27.30 -10.34 -6.65
C LEU A 392 -28.79 -10.01 -6.45
N ALA A 393 -29.14 -9.31 -5.37
CA ALA A 393 -30.53 -8.91 -5.09
C ALA A 393 -31.06 -7.95 -6.16
N ILE A 394 -30.27 -6.96 -6.56
CA ILE A 394 -30.63 -6.01 -7.63
C ILE A 394 -30.81 -6.76 -8.95
N LYS A 395 -29.86 -7.63 -9.32
CA LYS A 395 -29.95 -8.42 -10.56
C LYS A 395 -31.18 -9.32 -10.61
N LYS A 396 -31.58 -9.94 -9.48
CA LYS A 396 -32.72 -10.85 -9.39
C LYS A 396 -34.07 -10.12 -9.38
N LEU A 397 -34.15 -8.95 -8.74
CA LEU A 397 -35.42 -8.31 -8.40
C LEU A 397 -35.75 -7.04 -9.17
N ALA A 398 -34.74 -6.28 -9.60
CA ALA A 398 -34.98 -5.05 -10.30
C ALA A 398 -35.39 -5.30 -11.76
N LYS A 399 -36.54 -4.77 -12.18
CA LYS A 399 -37.08 -4.92 -13.55
C LYS A 399 -36.75 -3.73 -14.45
N ASN A 400 -36.40 -2.61 -13.85
CA ASN A 400 -36.12 -1.36 -14.53
C ASN A 400 -35.17 -0.50 -13.66
N GLN A 401 -34.73 0.62 -14.23
CA GLN A 401 -33.81 1.54 -13.56
C GLN A 401 -34.39 2.17 -12.28
N ASP A 402 -35.69 2.39 -12.23
CA ASP A 402 -36.34 2.94 -11.03
C ASP A 402 -36.30 1.96 -9.87
N ASP A 403 -36.42 0.67 -10.13
CA ASP A 403 -36.28 -0.38 -9.12
C ASP A 403 -34.85 -0.43 -8.58
N VAL A 404 -33.84 -0.32 -9.47
CA VAL A 404 -32.43 -0.24 -9.05
C VAL A 404 -32.20 0.95 -8.13
N ILE A 405 -32.74 2.12 -8.47
CA ILE A 405 -32.60 3.32 -7.64
C ILE A 405 -33.28 3.13 -6.29
N LYS A 406 -34.48 2.55 -6.23
CA LYS A 406 -35.22 2.26 -4.99
C LYS A 406 -34.46 1.28 -4.10
N MET A 407 -33.93 0.22 -4.67
CA MET A 407 -33.16 -0.78 -3.94
C MET A 407 -31.86 -0.21 -3.39
N ASN A 408 -31.12 0.57 -4.18
CA ASN A 408 -29.92 1.25 -3.69
C ASN A 408 -30.25 2.23 -2.54
N LYS A 409 -31.34 3.00 -2.66
CA LYS A 409 -31.80 3.86 -1.58
C LYS A 409 -32.17 3.09 -0.30
N PHE A 410 -32.74 1.89 -0.45
CA PHE A 410 -33.02 1.01 0.67
C PHE A 410 -31.73 0.50 1.33
N PHE A 411 -30.77 -0.03 0.55
CA PHE A 411 -29.49 -0.49 1.08
C PHE A 411 -28.67 0.60 1.78
N ASN A 412 -28.78 1.84 1.33
CA ASN A 412 -28.12 2.99 1.97
C ASN A 412 -28.65 3.32 3.38
N LYS A 413 -29.72 2.67 3.84
CA LYS A 413 -30.20 2.79 5.23
C LYS A 413 -29.40 1.93 6.21
N PHE A 414 -28.47 1.11 5.74
CA PHE A 414 -27.68 0.20 6.55
C PHE A 414 -26.24 0.69 6.70
N ILE A 415 -25.74 0.72 7.91
CA ILE A 415 -24.30 0.78 8.17
C ILE A 415 -23.78 -0.65 8.26
N VAL A 416 -22.84 -0.99 7.39
CA VAL A 416 -22.23 -2.31 7.31
C VAL A 416 -20.87 -2.28 7.98
N ILE A 417 -20.63 -3.21 8.88
CA ILE A 417 -19.41 -3.28 9.68
C ILE A 417 -18.87 -4.70 9.61
N LYS A 418 -17.61 -4.79 9.21
CA LYS A 418 -16.86 -6.04 9.20
C LYS A 418 -16.69 -6.56 10.63
N GLN A 419 -17.15 -7.77 10.87
CA GLN A 419 -16.96 -8.48 12.11
C GLN A 419 -16.99 -9.98 11.85
N GLU A 420 -15.89 -10.65 12.11
CA GLU A 420 -15.80 -12.10 11.98
C GLU A 420 -16.83 -12.83 12.86
N SER A 421 -17.35 -13.96 12.39
CA SER A 421 -18.32 -14.78 13.13
C SER A 421 -17.72 -15.46 14.36
N GLY A 422 -16.41 -15.78 14.33
CA GLY A 422 -15.69 -16.35 15.46
C GLY A 422 -15.90 -17.85 15.63
N TYR A 423 -16.29 -18.54 14.56
CA TYR A 423 -16.40 -19.99 14.58
C TYR A 423 -15.00 -20.61 14.52
N GLU A 424 -14.55 -21.17 15.65
CA GLU A 424 -13.38 -22.05 15.69
C GLU A 424 -13.87 -23.50 15.79
N LYS A 425 -13.20 -24.44 15.12
CA LYS A 425 -13.60 -25.88 15.08
C LYS A 425 -13.86 -26.50 16.45
N ASN A 426 -13.29 -25.94 17.51
CA ASN A 426 -13.40 -26.44 18.88
C ASN A 426 -14.37 -25.65 19.78
N THR A 427 -14.94 -24.55 19.32
CA THR A 427 -15.91 -23.74 20.07
C THR A 427 -17.26 -23.86 19.38
N GLN A 428 -18.17 -24.59 19.93
CA GLN A 428 -19.52 -24.84 19.36
C GLN A 428 -20.43 -23.60 19.36
N VAL A 429 -19.88 -22.41 19.32
CA VAL A 429 -20.63 -21.18 19.49
C VAL A 429 -20.68 -20.35 18.22
N PHE A 430 -21.71 -20.57 17.42
CA PHE A 430 -21.96 -19.86 16.17
C PHE A 430 -22.18 -18.34 16.40
N GLY A 431 -21.42 -17.51 15.71
CA GLY A 431 -21.58 -16.04 15.73
C GLY A 431 -21.13 -15.34 17.03
N ASP A 432 -20.36 -15.99 17.89
CA ASP A 432 -20.00 -15.45 19.23
C ASP A 432 -19.27 -14.12 19.20
N LYS A 433 -18.33 -13.93 18.24
CA LYS A 433 -17.64 -12.64 18.13
C LYS A 433 -18.62 -11.51 17.75
N LYS A 434 -19.57 -11.77 16.86
CA LYS A 434 -20.63 -10.81 16.50
C LYS A 434 -21.57 -10.55 17.67
N LEU A 435 -21.93 -11.58 18.43
CA LEU A 435 -22.77 -11.44 19.63
C LEU A 435 -22.08 -10.61 20.71
N LYS A 436 -20.80 -10.83 20.95
CA LYS A 436 -20.01 -10.02 21.89
C LYS A 436 -19.94 -8.55 21.45
N ARG A 437 -19.83 -8.30 20.15
CA ARG A 437 -19.87 -6.93 19.61
C ARG A 437 -21.25 -6.30 19.80
N LEU A 438 -22.31 -7.06 19.56
CA LEU A 438 -23.68 -6.64 19.83
C LEU A 438 -23.88 -6.28 21.31
N GLU A 439 -23.37 -7.09 22.23
CA GLU A 439 -23.43 -6.84 23.67
C GLU A 439 -22.74 -5.52 24.04
N ASN A 440 -21.55 -5.28 23.55
CA ASN A 440 -20.85 -4.02 23.79
C ASN A 440 -21.63 -2.81 23.23
N PHE A 441 -22.22 -2.97 22.06
CA PHE A 441 -23.03 -1.91 21.44
C PHE A 441 -24.33 -1.65 22.20
N THR A 442 -25.05 -2.69 22.62
CA THR A 442 -26.28 -2.53 23.40
C THR A 442 -26.02 -1.91 24.77
N ASN A 443 -24.93 -2.29 25.43
CA ASN A 443 -24.51 -1.65 26.68
C ASN A 443 -24.21 -0.16 26.51
N TYR A 444 -23.60 0.22 25.38
CA TYR A 444 -23.40 1.63 25.05
C TYR A 444 -24.72 2.37 24.86
N LEU A 445 -25.69 1.76 24.16
CA LEU A 445 -26.99 2.40 23.87
C LEU A 445 -27.83 2.64 25.15
N GLU A 446 -27.65 1.86 26.22
CA GLU A 446 -28.39 2.03 27.48
C GLU A 446 -28.21 3.41 28.14
N GLY A 447 -27.07 4.06 27.89
CA GLY A 447 -26.77 5.39 28.47
C GLY A 447 -26.84 6.56 27.48
N HIS A 448 -27.16 6.30 26.20
CA HIS A 448 -27.03 7.29 25.14
C HIS A 448 -28.27 7.33 24.22
N PRO A 449 -28.69 8.54 23.75
CA PRO A 449 -29.72 8.66 22.73
C PRO A 449 -29.28 7.96 21.44
N HIS A 450 -30.17 7.20 20.80
CA HIS A 450 -29.89 6.48 19.58
C HIS A 450 -31.09 6.41 18.63
N ASN A 451 -30.80 6.23 17.34
CA ASN A 451 -31.80 6.03 16.29
C ASN A 451 -31.89 4.56 15.84
N THR A 452 -31.02 3.70 16.35
CA THR A 452 -30.89 2.31 15.91
C THR A 452 -32.14 1.51 16.30
N LYS A 453 -32.76 0.91 15.30
CA LYS A 453 -33.95 0.05 15.43
C LYS A 453 -33.60 -1.41 15.27
N ASN A 454 -32.73 -1.73 14.28
CA ASN A 454 -32.37 -3.11 13.95
C ASN A 454 -30.86 -3.31 13.92
N VAL A 455 -30.42 -4.45 14.43
CA VAL A 455 -29.04 -4.93 14.29
C VAL A 455 -29.07 -6.35 13.71
N TYR A 456 -28.49 -6.52 12.55
CA TYR A 456 -28.41 -7.78 11.83
C TYR A 456 -27.01 -8.37 11.97
N LEU A 457 -26.92 -9.58 12.48
CA LEU A 457 -25.71 -10.39 12.54
C LEU A 457 -25.80 -11.39 11.38
N ILE A 458 -25.14 -11.14 10.28
CA ILE A 458 -25.13 -12.01 9.10
C ILE A 458 -23.84 -12.82 9.13
N CYS A 459 -23.95 -14.13 9.23
CA CYS A 459 -22.83 -15.05 9.39
C CYS A 459 -22.67 -15.94 8.17
N ASP A 460 -21.43 -16.23 7.80
CA ASP A 460 -21.13 -17.37 6.96
C ASP A 460 -21.54 -18.65 7.71
N ARG A 461 -22.11 -19.59 6.99
CA ARG A 461 -22.56 -20.84 7.60
C ARG A 461 -21.40 -21.75 7.99
N ASP A 462 -20.35 -21.75 7.18
CA ASP A 462 -19.21 -22.65 7.31
C ASP A 462 -19.64 -24.13 7.52
N GLU A 463 -19.29 -24.71 8.65
CA GLU A 463 -19.67 -26.09 9.02
C GLU A 463 -20.93 -26.16 9.91
N PHE A 464 -21.60 -25.04 10.16
CA PHE A 464 -22.82 -25.02 10.97
C PHE A 464 -23.92 -25.79 10.29
N SER A 465 -24.70 -26.59 11.07
CA SER A 465 -25.69 -27.48 10.52
C SER A 465 -26.87 -26.72 9.89
N LEU A 466 -27.27 -27.13 8.69
CA LEU A 466 -28.45 -26.60 8.00
C LEU A 466 -29.74 -26.81 8.77
N THR A 467 -29.83 -27.86 9.62
CA THR A 467 -31.02 -28.13 10.42
C THR A 467 -31.29 -27.05 11.44
N ASN A 468 -30.29 -26.24 11.78
CA ASN A 468 -30.41 -25.14 12.72
C ASN A 468 -30.74 -23.80 12.06
N ILE A 469 -30.84 -23.77 10.71
CA ILE A 469 -31.22 -22.60 9.92
C ILE A 469 -32.62 -22.83 9.36
N GLY A 470 -33.42 -21.78 9.29
CA GLY A 470 -34.75 -21.87 8.68
C GLY A 470 -35.90 -22.03 9.69
N THR A 471 -35.70 -21.55 10.90
CA THR A 471 -36.77 -21.48 11.90
C THR A 471 -37.26 -20.03 12.04
N GLY A 472 -38.58 -19.86 12.16
CA GLY A 472 -39.18 -18.53 12.33
C GLY A 472 -39.69 -17.89 11.05
N GLN A 473 -39.68 -16.55 11.00
CA GLN A 473 -40.23 -15.76 9.88
C GLN A 473 -39.37 -15.77 8.62
N CYS A 474 -38.12 -16.16 8.76
CA CYS A 474 -37.14 -16.21 7.65
C CYS A 474 -36.39 -17.54 7.67
N ASP A 475 -36.30 -18.20 6.53
CA ASP A 475 -35.55 -19.45 6.37
C ASP A 475 -34.06 -19.34 6.67
N LEU A 476 -33.55 -18.12 6.75
CA LEU A 476 -32.14 -17.82 7.03
C LEU A 476 -31.90 -17.42 8.50
N LEU A 477 -32.95 -17.39 9.31
CA LEU A 477 -32.85 -17.05 10.71
C LEU A 477 -32.30 -18.26 11.51
N VAL A 478 -31.28 -18.00 12.32
CA VAL A 478 -30.71 -18.95 13.25
C VAL A 478 -31.35 -18.77 14.63
N GLN A 479 -31.97 -19.81 15.16
CA GLN A 479 -32.38 -19.78 16.57
C GLN A 479 -31.15 -19.96 17.45
N LYS A 480 -30.81 -18.92 18.20
CA LYS A 480 -29.79 -18.99 19.23
C LYS A 480 -30.34 -18.47 20.55
N ASP A 481 -30.24 -19.29 21.58
CA ASP A 481 -30.62 -18.89 22.92
C ASP A 481 -29.86 -17.64 23.35
N GLY A 482 -30.58 -16.67 23.87
CA GLY A 482 -30.01 -15.46 24.42
C GLY A 482 -29.88 -14.27 23.46
N ILE A 483 -30.14 -14.39 22.13
CA ILE A 483 -30.15 -13.21 21.27
C ILE A 483 -31.27 -12.23 21.62
N GLN A 484 -32.42 -12.76 22.06
CA GLN A 484 -33.58 -11.97 22.48
C GLN A 484 -33.28 -11.08 23.69
N LYS A 485 -32.31 -11.44 24.55
CA LYS A 485 -31.91 -10.58 25.68
C LYS A 485 -31.37 -9.23 25.25
N PHE A 486 -30.89 -9.10 23.99
CA PHE A 486 -30.42 -7.84 23.43
C PHE A 486 -31.55 -7.01 22.82
N ASN A 487 -32.77 -7.56 22.70
CA ASN A 487 -33.92 -6.79 22.25
C ASN A 487 -34.37 -5.86 23.37
N LYS A 488 -34.33 -4.58 23.13
CA LYS A 488 -34.79 -3.51 24.02
C LYS A 488 -36.03 -2.88 23.42
N SER A 489 -36.73 -2.03 24.14
CA SER A 489 -38.01 -1.41 23.72
C SER A 489 -37.98 -0.73 22.33
N GLN A 490 -36.82 -0.40 21.80
CA GLN A 490 -36.65 0.24 20.49
C GLN A 490 -35.63 -0.49 19.59
N LEU A 491 -34.99 -1.57 20.04
CA LEU A 491 -33.94 -2.28 19.32
C LEU A 491 -34.33 -3.74 19.15
N THR A 492 -34.27 -4.22 17.91
CA THR A 492 -34.43 -5.66 17.59
C THR A 492 -33.13 -6.21 17.01
N SER A 493 -32.71 -7.37 17.50
CA SER A 493 -31.51 -8.05 17.07
C SER A 493 -31.85 -9.31 16.26
N HIS A 494 -31.17 -9.50 15.13
CA HIS A 494 -31.43 -10.60 14.22
C HIS A 494 -30.14 -11.38 13.98
N LEU A 495 -30.15 -12.71 14.17
CA LEU A 495 -29.05 -13.59 13.82
C LEU A 495 -29.42 -14.37 12.56
N LEU A 496 -28.72 -14.09 11.48
CA LEU A 496 -28.95 -14.64 10.15
C LEU A 496 -27.73 -15.43 9.68
N SER A 497 -27.94 -16.42 8.84
CA SER A 497 -26.86 -17.17 8.21
C SER A 497 -27.22 -17.48 6.78
N TRP A 498 -26.23 -17.48 5.91
CA TRP A 498 -26.39 -18.03 4.58
C TRP A 498 -26.69 -19.53 4.67
N LYS A 499 -27.57 -20.05 3.81
CA LYS A 499 -27.77 -21.51 3.69
C LYS A 499 -26.61 -22.19 2.98
N ARG A 500 -25.99 -21.53 2.00
CA ARG A 500 -24.72 -21.95 1.43
C ARG A 500 -23.60 -21.62 2.41
N ARG A 501 -22.42 -22.20 2.22
CA ARG A 501 -21.29 -22.07 3.15
C ARG A 501 -20.90 -20.61 3.39
N GLU A 502 -20.74 -19.84 2.31
CA GLU A 502 -20.47 -18.39 2.30
C GLU A 502 -21.18 -17.73 1.12
N ILE A 503 -21.23 -16.41 1.09
CA ILE A 503 -21.94 -15.66 0.03
C ILE A 503 -21.38 -15.95 -1.37
N LYS A 504 -20.07 -16.20 -1.52
CA LYS A 504 -19.44 -16.49 -2.80
C LYS A 504 -19.97 -17.76 -3.47
N HIS A 505 -20.51 -18.70 -2.69
CA HIS A 505 -21.16 -19.89 -3.23
C HIS A 505 -22.40 -19.56 -4.08
N TYR A 506 -23.01 -18.40 -3.88
CA TYR A 506 -24.15 -17.95 -4.68
C TYR A 506 -23.74 -17.41 -6.05
N LEU A 507 -22.43 -17.22 -6.29
CA LEU A 507 -21.87 -16.85 -7.57
C LEU A 507 -21.56 -18.05 -8.47
N ILE A 508 -21.63 -19.28 -7.96
CA ILE A 508 -21.43 -20.50 -8.74
C ILE A 508 -22.68 -20.76 -9.56
N CYS A 509 -22.72 -20.28 -10.77
CA CYS A 509 -23.83 -20.40 -11.70
C CYS A 509 -23.35 -20.98 -13.04
N PRO A 510 -24.01 -22.04 -13.57
CA PRO A 510 -23.53 -22.74 -14.75
C PRO A 510 -23.39 -21.86 -15.99
N SER A 511 -24.32 -20.92 -16.17
CA SER A 511 -24.33 -20.07 -17.37
C SER A 511 -23.20 -19.04 -17.40
N SER A 512 -22.74 -18.58 -16.24
CA SER A 512 -21.64 -17.62 -16.11
C SER A 512 -20.26 -18.28 -16.09
N LEU A 513 -20.19 -19.57 -15.74
CA LEU A 513 -18.96 -20.37 -15.62
C LEU A 513 -18.79 -21.38 -16.76
N LYS A 514 -19.36 -21.15 -17.93
CA LYS A 514 -19.44 -22.13 -19.04
C LYS A 514 -18.14 -22.82 -19.38
N GLU A 515 -17.04 -22.06 -19.43
CA GLU A 515 -15.73 -22.59 -19.83
C GLU A 515 -15.03 -23.32 -18.67
N ASP A 516 -15.28 -22.88 -17.43
CA ASP A 516 -14.56 -23.36 -16.25
C ASP A 516 -15.32 -24.47 -15.50
N ILE A 517 -16.55 -24.78 -15.90
CA ILE A 517 -17.39 -25.71 -15.12
C ILE A 517 -16.87 -27.15 -15.13
N ASN A 518 -16.18 -27.56 -16.19
CA ASN A 518 -15.57 -28.88 -16.27
C ASN A 518 -14.33 -28.96 -15.38
N GLU A 519 -13.49 -27.93 -15.41
CA GLU A 519 -12.33 -27.81 -14.56
C GLU A 519 -12.74 -27.75 -13.07
N LEU A 520 -13.79 -26.97 -12.76
CA LEU A 520 -14.38 -26.93 -11.43
C LEU A 520 -14.85 -28.31 -10.95
N ASN A 521 -15.56 -29.06 -11.80
CA ASN A 521 -16.01 -30.42 -11.48
C ASN A 521 -14.86 -31.38 -11.21
N ASP A 522 -13.77 -31.27 -11.96
CA ASP A 522 -12.59 -32.12 -11.82
C ASP A 522 -11.78 -31.73 -10.58
N THR A 523 -11.61 -30.43 -10.31
CA THR A 523 -10.88 -29.92 -9.15
C THR A 523 -11.59 -30.22 -7.83
N LEU A 524 -12.91 -30.17 -7.82
CA LEU A 524 -13.71 -30.40 -6.61
C LEU A 524 -13.89 -31.88 -6.24
N ASP A 525 -13.44 -32.82 -7.08
CA ASP A 525 -13.58 -34.27 -6.89
C ASP A 525 -14.93 -34.65 -6.25
N LEU A 526 -16.02 -34.29 -6.93
CA LEU A 526 -17.36 -34.51 -6.41
C LEU A 526 -17.72 -35.99 -6.26
N GLY A 527 -16.82 -36.90 -6.69
CA GLY A 527 -16.96 -38.36 -6.57
C GLY A 527 -18.25 -38.84 -7.27
N ASN A 528 -19.02 -39.70 -6.57
CA ASN A 528 -20.34 -40.18 -7.03
C ASN A 528 -21.46 -39.15 -6.91
N ARG A 529 -21.17 -37.90 -6.52
CA ARG A 529 -22.15 -36.82 -6.43
C ARG A 529 -22.51 -36.31 -7.82
N THR A 530 -23.70 -35.77 -7.98
CA THR A 530 -24.14 -35.14 -9.22
C THR A 530 -23.21 -33.99 -9.56
N LYS A 531 -22.51 -34.09 -10.69
CA LYS A 531 -21.66 -33.03 -11.19
C LYS A 531 -22.49 -31.79 -11.56
N LEU A 532 -21.88 -30.62 -11.49
CA LEU A 532 -22.46 -29.40 -12.00
C LEU A 532 -22.60 -29.55 -13.52
N VAL A 533 -23.78 -29.30 -14.08
CA VAL A 533 -24.05 -29.45 -15.52
C VAL A 533 -24.61 -28.13 -16.07
N VAL A 534 -24.03 -27.66 -17.16
CA VAL A 534 -24.52 -26.46 -17.86
C VAL A 534 -25.93 -26.72 -18.39
N GLY A 535 -26.89 -25.84 -18.06
CA GLY A 535 -28.28 -25.92 -18.54
C GLY A 535 -29.26 -26.59 -17.59
N SER A 536 -28.84 -27.18 -16.49
CA SER A 536 -29.73 -27.71 -15.45
C SER A 536 -30.07 -26.61 -14.42
N SER A 537 -30.92 -25.66 -14.84
CA SER A 537 -31.21 -24.47 -14.03
C SER A 537 -31.95 -24.76 -12.71
N GLY A 538 -32.79 -25.79 -12.66
CA GLY A 538 -33.59 -26.12 -11.49
C GLY A 538 -32.78 -26.54 -10.27
N ASP A 539 -31.62 -27.17 -10.49
CA ASP A 539 -30.78 -27.68 -9.42
C ASP A 539 -29.91 -26.63 -8.75
N TYR A 540 -29.78 -25.46 -9.35
CA TYR A 540 -28.83 -24.44 -8.94
C TYR A 540 -29.46 -23.22 -8.24
N SER A 541 -30.75 -23.03 -8.37
CA SER A 541 -31.37 -21.80 -7.90
C SER A 541 -32.12 -21.92 -6.60
N THR A 542 -32.80 -23.04 -6.34
CA THR A 542 -33.86 -23.05 -5.33
C THR A 542 -33.91 -24.28 -4.42
N ASN A 543 -33.22 -25.35 -4.77
CA ASN A 543 -33.45 -26.63 -4.08
C ASN A 543 -32.51 -26.85 -2.89
N GLY A 544 -33.06 -27.27 -1.73
CA GLY A 544 -32.32 -27.52 -0.51
C GLY A 544 -31.21 -28.57 -0.66
N ASP A 545 -31.41 -29.61 -1.48
CA ASP A 545 -30.42 -30.66 -1.71
C ASP A 545 -29.18 -30.12 -2.45
N TYR A 546 -29.40 -29.22 -3.38
CA TYR A 546 -28.32 -28.56 -4.08
C TYR A 546 -27.51 -27.65 -3.15
N ASN A 547 -28.17 -26.86 -2.32
CA ASN A 547 -27.51 -26.04 -1.32
C ASN A 547 -26.66 -26.88 -0.34
N ILE A 548 -27.10 -28.10 -0.01
CA ILE A 548 -26.36 -29.04 0.84
C ILE A 548 -25.06 -29.48 0.12
N LYS A 549 -25.13 -29.82 -1.15
CA LYS A 549 -23.95 -30.22 -1.93
C LYS A 549 -22.90 -29.11 -2.03
N LEU A 550 -23.33 -27.90 -2.37
CA LEU A 550 -22.42 -26.74 -2.41
C LEU A 550 -21.90 -26.36 -1.03
N ALA A 551 -22.71 -26.47 -0.01
CA ALA A 551 -22.34 -26.21 1.35
C ALA A 551 -21.23 -27.15 1.88
N SER A 552 -21.06 -28.32 1.25
CA SER A 552 -19.99 -29.27 1.60
C SER A 552 -18.65 -28.99 0.93
N LEU A 553 -18.59 -28.02 0.01
CA LEU A 553 -17.35 -27.65 -0.65
C LEU A 553 -16.47 -26.81 0.29
N GLU A 554 -15.16 -26.99 0.19
CA GLU A 554 -14.22 -26.19 0.95
C GLU A 554 -14.18 -24.76 0.40
N SER A 555 -14.19 -23.77 1.28
CA SER A 555 -14.21 -22.36 0.88
C SER A 555 -12.97 -21.92 0.09
N VAL A 556 -11.84 -22.58 0.28
CA VAL A 556 -10.59 -22.29 -0.45
C VAL A 556 -10.75 -22.57 -1.94
N LEU A 557 -11.33 -23.72 -2.30
CA LEU A 557 -11.51 -24.09 -3.72
C LEU A 557 -12.47 -23.12 -4.45
N ILE A 558 -13.52 -22.68 -3.75
CA ILE A 558 -14.48 -21.72 -4.33
C ILE A 558 -13.85 -20.34 -4.49
N LYS A 559 -13.01 -19.93 -3.58
CA LYS A 559 -12.26 -18.67 -3.71
C LYS A 559 -11.37 -18.70 -4.96
N ASP A 560 -10.65 -19.79 -5.18
CA ASP A 560 -9.78 -19.92 -6.35
C ASP A 560 -10.54 -19.83 -7.68
N VAL A 561 -11.77 -20.33 -7.71
CA VAL A 561 -12.63 -20.28 -8.90
C VAL A 561 -13.33 -18.93 -9.09
N ILE A 562 -13.82 -18.31 -8.02
CA ILE A 562 -14.65 -17.10 -8.09
C ILE A 562 -13.83 -15.81 -7.98
N ASP A 563 -12.76 -15.82 -7.20
CA ASP A 563 -11.94 -14.61 -6.99
C ASP A 563 -11.41 -13.97 -8.28
N PRO A 564 -11.00 -14.70 -9.34
CA PRO A 564 -10.59 -14.09 -10.62
C PRO A 564 -11.67 -13.21 -11.27
N TYR A 565 -12.94 -13.53 -11.06
CA TYR A 565 -14.07 -12.79 -11.63
C TYR A 565 -14.49 -11.56 -10.81
N ILE A 566 -14.13 -11.49 -9.53
CA ILE A 566 -14.61 -10.45 -8.61
C ILE A 566 -13.50 -9.64 -7.96
N LYS A 567 -12.24 -10.05 -8.14
CA LYS A 567 -11.08 -9.38 -7.53
C LYS A 567 -10.07 -8.90 -8.56
N THR A 568 -9.28 -7.94 -8.15
CA THR A 568 -8.01 -7.51 -8.75
C THR A 568 -6.90 -7.78 -7.73
N ASP A 569 -5.66 -7.52 -8.09
CA ASP A 569 -4.50 -7.65 -7.17
C ASP A 569 -4.64 -6.78 -5.92
N THR A 570 -5.44 -5.71 -5.99
CA THR A 570 -5.74 -4.81 -4.86
C THR A 570 -6.93 -5.27 -4.00
N GLY A 571 -7.57 -6.37 -4.33
CA GLY A 571 -8.73 -6.92 -3.62
C GLY A 571 -10.03 -6.88 -4.41
N PHE A 572 -11.17 -6.86 -3.72
CA PHE A 572 -12.49 -6.89 -4.35
C PHE A 572 -12.74 -5.67 -5.26
N CYS A 573 -13.21 -5.94 -6.47
CA CYS A 573 -13.53 -4.95 -7.47
C CYS A 573 -15.02 -4.98 -7.82
N VAL A 574 -15.76 -3.96 -7.39
CA VAL A 574 -17.21 -3.84 -7.62
C VAL A 574 -17.55 -3.93 -9.11
N ILE A 575 -16.77 -3.29 -9.97
CA ILE A 575 -17.00 -3.27 -11.42
C ILE A 575 -16.84 -4.68 -12.02
N LYS A 576 -15.81 -5.43 -11.63
CA LYS A 576 -15.63 -6.83 -12.06
C LYS A 576 -16.79 -7.70 -11.54
N ALA A 577 -17.13 -7.57 -10.27
CA ALA A 577 -18.23 -8.33 -9.66
C ALA A 577 -19.57 -8.03 -10.35
N GLU A 578 -19.86 -6.78 -10.66
CA GLU A 578 -21.06 -6.37 -11.36
C GLU A 578 -21.10 -6.94 -12.79
N LYS A 579 -20.00 -6.85 -13.54
CA LYS A 579 -19.89 -7.46 -14.87
C LYS A 579 -20.15 -8.95 -14.82
N PHE A 580 -19.55 -9.66 -13.89
CA PHE A 580 -19.73 -11.10 -13.71
C PHE A 580 -21.16 -11.46 -13.33
N ILE A 581 -21.75 -10.78 -12.33
CA ILE A 581 -23.13 -11.02 -11.88
C ILE A 581 -24.14 -10.73 -12.99
N ASN A 582 -23.87 -9.76 -13.84
CA ASN A 582 -24.73 -9.47 -14.99
C ASN A 582 -24.80 -10.61 -16.02
N LEU A 583 -23.80 -11.50 -16.06
CA LEU A 583 -23.82 -12.71 -16.89
C LEU A 583 -24.71 -13.81 -16.30
N ILE A 584 -25.04 -13.75 -15.01
CA ILE A 584 -25.86 -14.75 -14.34
C ILE A 584 -27.33 -14.54 -14.72
N PRO A 585 -28.02 -15.54 -15.29
CA PRO A 585 -29.46 -15.47 -15.51
C PRO A 585 -30.23 -15.33 -14.20
N GLU A 586 -31.28 -14.53 -14.18
CA GLU A 586 -32.11 -14.33 -12.99
C GLU A 586 -32.63 -15.65 -12.40
N ALA A 587 -32.93 -16.64 -13.25
CA ALA A 587 -33.40 -17.95 -12.84
C ALA A 587 -32.34 -18.75 -12.04
N GLU A 588 -31.05 -18.49 -12.28
CA GLU A 588 -29.95 -19.18 -11.59
C GLU A 588 -29.56 -18.51 -10.27
N ILE A 589 -30.01 -17.29 -10.01
CA ILE A 589 -29.80 -16.62 -8.73
C ILE A 589 -30.72 -17.27 -7.69
N SER A 590 -30.14 -17.72 -6.59
CA SER A 590 -30.83 -18.44 -5.53
C SER A 590 -31.96 -17.62 -4.88
N GLU A 591 -33.07 -18.29 -4.56
CA GLU A 591 -34.17 -17.69 -3.78
C GLU A 591 -33.77 -17.27 -2.36
N ASP A 592 -32.66 -17.77 -1.82
CA ASP A 592 -32.14 -17.33 -0.53
C ASP A 592 -31.80 -15.83 -0.55
N ILE A 593 -31.32 -15.32 -1.70
CA ILE A 593 -31.04 -13.88 -1.88
C ILE A 593 -32.35 -13.07 -1.79
N VAL A 594 -33.41 -13.56 -2.40
CA VAL A 594 -34.74 -12.92 -2.36
C VAL A 594 -35.30 -12.94 -0.95
N LYS A 595 -35.18 -14.09 -0.25
CA LYS A 595 -35.66 -14.25 1.13
C LYS A 595 -34.92 -13.30 2.09
N MET A 596 -33.60 -13.20 1.96
CA MET A 596 -32.81 -12.26 2.76
C MET A 596 -33.26 -10.81 2.51
N TYR A 597 -33.37 -10.41 1.25
CA TYR A 597 -33.83 -9.07 0.90
C TYR A 597 -35.23 -8.75 1.45
N ASN A 598 -36.20 -9.65 1.24
CA ASN A 598 -37.56 -9.48 1.71
C ASN A 598 -37.63 -9.42 3.25
N TYR A 599 -36.80 -10.21 3.95
CA TYR A 599 -36.72 -10.15 5.41
C TYR A 599 -36.20 -8.80 5.88
N LEU A 600 -35.14 -8.27 5.23
CA LEU A 600 -34.63 -6.94 5.55
C LEU A 600 -35.67 -5.84 5.29
N VAL A 601 -36.45 -5.94 4.20
CA VAL A 601 -37.54 -5.01 3.91
C VAL A 601 -38.62 -5.08 4.98
N ALA A 602 -39.13 -6.29 5.27
CA ALA A 602 -40.21 -6.48 6.21
C ALA A 602 -39.90 -6.03 7.66
N THR A 603 -38.62 -6.11 8.05
CA THR A 603 -38.17 -5.65 9.37
C THR A 603 -37.90 -4.14 9.43
N ASN A 604 -37.97 -3.45 8.29
CA ASN A 604 -37.80 -2.01 8.18
C ASN A 604 -39.08 -1.24 7.81
N GLU A 605 -40.17 -1.93 7.63
CA GLU A 605 -41.53 -1.37 7.51
C GLU A 605 -42.14 -1.20 8.90
#